data_18601c1bd917eb9b2e1b9f973bd225dc
#
_entry.id   18601c1bd917eb9b2e1b9f973bd225dc
#
_cell.length_a   1.000
_cell.length_b   1.000
_cell.length_c   1.000
_cell.angle_alpha   90.00
_cell.angle_beta   90.00
_cell.angle_gamma   90.00
#
_symmetry.space_group_name_H-M   'P 1'
#
loop_
_entity.id
_entity.type
_entity.pdbx_description
1 polymer ?
#
loop_
_entity_poly.entity_id
_entity_poly.type
_entity_poly.pdbx_seq_one_letter_code
_entity_poly.pdbx_strand_id
1 'polypeptide(L)'
;DWCISRQLWWGHRIPAYYYGEEQFVVAETAEEAIELARKQSGNAELKIEDLRQDDDALDTWFSSWLWPISLFDGINNPGNEAINYYYPTSDLVTAPDIIFFWVARMIMAGEEYMGKFPFKNVYFTGIVRDKLGRKMSKSLGNSPDPIELIEKFGADGVRMGMMLSAPAGNDILF
;
A
#
# COMPACT_ATOMS: atom_id res chain seq x y z
N ASP A 1 13.17 -9.58 -7.76
CA ASP A 1 13.46 -8.16 -7.50
C ASP A 1 12.19 -7.33 -7.68
N TRP A 2 12.09 -6.22 -6.93
CA TRP A 2 10.96 -5.30 -6.99
C TRP A 2 11.48 -3.88 -7.11
N CYS A 3 11.26 -3.26 -8.28
CA CYS A 3 11.51 -1.84 -8.45
C CYS A 3 10.40 -1.05 -7.76
N ILE A 4 10.77 -0.23 -6.79
CA ILE A 4 9.83 0.55 -5.97
C ILE A 4 9.62 1.98 -6.48
N SER A 5 10.38 2.42 -7.50
CA SER A 5 10.22 3.76 -8.09
C SER A 5 9.07 3.82 -9.06
N ARG A 6 8.31 4.91 -9.01
CA ARG A 6 7.24 5.25 -9.96
C ARG A 6 7.35 6.69 -10.39
N GLN A 7 7.24 6.93 -11.69
CA GLN A 7 7.23 8.25 -12.32
C GLN A 7 5.80 8.83 -12.23
N LEU A 8 5.41 9.21 -11.02
CA LEU A 8 4.10 9.75 -10.70
C LEU A 8 4.21 11.20 -10.24
N TRP A 9 3.26 12.02 -10.67
CA TRP A 9 3.14 13.40 -10.19
C TRP A 9 2.73 13.49 -8.73
N TRP A 10 1.95 12.54 -8.24
CA TRP A 10 1.46 12.47 -6.86
C TRP A 10 1.89 11.17 -6.19
N GLY A 11 2.41 11.25 -4.99
CA GLY A 11 2.82 10.10 -4.20
C GLY A 11 3.82 10.47 -3.10
N HIS A 12 4.34 9.47 -2.42
CA HIS A 12 5.42 9.63 -1.44
C HIS A 12 6.74 9.67 -2.19
N ARG A 13 7.41 10.83 -2.20
CA ARG A 13 8.71 10.98 -2.84
C ARG A 13 9.73 10.04 -2.18
N ILE A 14 10.56 9.40 -2.99
CA ILE A 14 11.61 8.51 -2.50
C ILE A 14 12.61 9.31 -1.67
N PRO A 15 12.87 8.92 -0.40
CA PRO A 15 13.76 9.66 0.50
C PRO A 15 15.24 9.29 0.29
N ALA A 16 15.66 9.13 -0.97
CA ALA A 16 17.03 8.86 -1.35
C ALA A 16 17.68 10.15 -1.86
N TYR A 17 18.88 10.48 -1.35
CA TYR A 17 19.64 11.66 -1.68
C TYR A 17 20.97 11.23 -2.29
N TYR A 18 21.16 11.54 -3.57
CA TYR A 18 22.36 11.24 -4.33
C TYR A 18 23.40 12.33 -4.11
N TYR A 19 24.67 11.93 -3.91
CA TYR A 19 25.82 12.83 -3.74
C TYR A 19 27.01 12.49 -4.66
N GLY A 20 26.75 11.68 -5.67
CA GLY A 20 27.67 11.25 -6.71
C GLY A 20 26.87 10.60 -7.84
N GLU A 21 27.53 9.93 -8.77
CA GLU A 21 26.85 9.29 -9.91
C GLU A 21 25.95 8.12 -9.47
N GLU A 22 26.44 7.28 -8.53
CA GLU A 22 25.72 6.10 -8.06
C GLU A 22 25.61 6.02 -6.52
N GLN A 23 26.16 7.00 -5.80
CA GLN A 23 26.17 7.01 -4.35
C GLN A 23 24.96 7.76 -3.80
N PHE A 24 24.28 7.16 -2.83
CA PHE A 24 23.15 7.78 -2.17
C PHE A 24 23.07 7.40 -0.69
N VAL A 25 22.31 8.19 0.04
CA VAL A 25 21.86 7.92 1.41
C VAL A 25 20.35 8.03 1.48
N VAL A 26 19.74 7.39 2.48
CA VAL A 26 18.31 7.47 2.75
C VAL A 26 18.11 8.23 4.06
N ALA A 27 17.29 9.29 4.03
CA ALA A 27 17.03 10.16 5.18
C ALA A 27 15.67 10.85 5.06
N GLU A 28 15.10 11.27 6.18
CA GLU A 28 13.84 12.03 6.18
C GLU A 28 14.04 13.46 5.65
N THR A 29 15.18 14.07 5.96
CA THR A 29 15.48 15.46 5.60
C THR A 29 16.82 15.59 4.88
N ALA A 30 17.02 16.73 4.18
CA ALA A 30 18.29 17.02 3.52
C ALA A 30 19.43 17.27 4.53
N GLU A 31 19.08 17.78 5.71
CA GLU A 31 20.04 18.01 6.81
C GLU A 31 20.57 16.70 7.37
N GLU A 32 19.72 15.71 7.56
CA GLU A 32 20.14 14.37 7.94
C GLU A 32 20.92 13.68 6.82
N ALA A 33 20.45 13.83 5.58
CA ALA A 33 21.10 13.24 4.40
C ALA A 33 22.55 13.72 4.24
N ILE A 34 22.83 15.02 4.44
CA ILE A 34 24.19 15.54 4.28
C ILE A 34 25.14 14.98 5.34
N GLU A 35 24.68 14.82 6.58
CA GLU A 35 25.50 14.21 7.64
C GLU A 35 25.83 12.75 7.32
N LEU A 36 24.84 11.98 6.83
CA LEU A 36 25.04 10.61 6.39
C LEU A 36 25.98 10.52 5.19
N ALA A 37 25.82 11.40 4.20
CA ALA A 37 26.65 11.44 3.00
C ALA A 37 28.11 11.78 3.32
N ARG A 38 28.37 12.76 4.20
CA ARG A 38 29.71 13.10 4.70
C ARG A 38 30.37 11.92 5.39
N LYS A 39 29.61 11.22 6.25
CA LYS A 39 30.10 10.05 6.97
C LYS A 39 30.42 8.89 6.03
N GLN A 40 29.56 8.64 5.04
CA GLN A 40 29.71 7.52 4.10
C GLN A 40 30.82 7.76 3.08
N SER A 41 30.96 8.99 2.56
CA SER A 41 31.98 9.36 1.57
C SER A 41 33.34 9.68 2.19
N GLY A 42 33.41 10.02 3.49
CA GLY A 42 34.58 10.58 4.13
C GLY A 42 34.90 12.04 3.70
N ASN A 43 33.99 12.69 2.96
CA ASN A 43 34.15 14.04 2.46
C ASN A 43 33.37 15.06 3.33
N ALA A 44 34.05 15.75 4.23
CA ALA A 44 33.43 16.73 5.12
C ALA A 44 33.01 18.04 4.41
N GLU A 45 33.51 18.29 3.19
CA GLU A 45 33.21 19.51 2.43
C GLU A 45 31.88 19.42 1.63
N LEU A 46 31.24 18.26 1.57
CA LEU A 46 29.94 18.14 0.93
C LEU A 46 28.92 19.09 1.55
N LYS A 47 28.10 19.73 0.72
CA LYS A 47 27.06 20.67 1.11
C LYS A 47 25.70 20.15 0.71
N ILE A 48 24.63 20.70 1.27
CA ILE A 48 23.25 20.33 0.95
C ILE A 48 22.97 20.55 -0.55
N GLU A 49 23.55 21.56 -1.15
CA GLU A 49 23.41 21.87 -2.58
C GLU A 49 24.02 20.79 -3.49
N ASP A 50 24.93 19.97 -2.96
CA ASP A 50 25.53 18.85 -3.68
C ASP A 50 24.63 17.60 -3.68
N LEU A 51 23.55 17.62 -2.87
CA LEU A 51 22.59 16.53 -2.80
C LEU A 51 21.47 16.71 -3.82
N ARG A 52 21.10 15.62 -4.49
CA ARG A 52 19.91 15.55 -5.36
C ARG A 52 18.98 14.47 -4.83
N GLN A 53 17.83 14.88 -4.27
CA GLN A 53 16.81 13.92 -3.89
C GLN A 53 16.20 13.27 -5.13
N ASP A 54 15.90 11.97 -5.04
CA ASP A 54 15.20 11.23 -6.09
C ASP A 54 13.87 11.91 -6.46
N ASP A 55 13.56 11.96 -7.76
CA ASP A 55 12.36 12.63 -8.26
C ASP A 55 11.15 11.70 -8.34
N ASP A 56 11.37 10.39 -8.23
CA ASP A 56 10.33 9.39 -8.32
C ASP A 56 9.53 9.26 -7.01
N ALA A 57 8.32 8.73 -7.14
CA ALA A 57 7.49 8.36 -6.00
C ALA A 57 7.65 6.87 -5.67
N LEU A 58 7.41 6.52 -4.41
CA LEU A 58 7.33 5.12 -3.98
C LEU A 58 6.12 4.42 -4.58
N ASP A 59 6.30 3.17 -4.96
CA ASP A 59 5.21 2.25 -5.30
C ASP A 59 4.15 2.22 -4.18
N THR A 60 2.88 2.28 -4.55
CA THR A 60 1.76 2.25 -3.60
C THR A 60 1.83 1.07 -2.64
N TRP A 61 2.26 -0.10 -3.13
CA TRP A 61 2.39 -1.29 -2.31
C TRP A 61 3.53 -1.22 -1.30
N PHE A 62 4.51 -0.36 -1.52
CA PHE A 62 5.62 -0.16 -0.60
C PHE A 62 5.20 0.61 0.65
N SER A 63 4.26 1.54 0.55
CA SER A 63 3.68 2.22 1.71
C SER A 63 2.53 1.44 2.32
N SER A 64 1.65 0.84 1.52
CA SER A 64 0.44 0.15 2.00
C SER A 64 0.72 -1.16 2.76
N TRP A 65 1.88 -1.77 2.61
CA TRP A 65 2.25 -2.94 3.40
C TRP A 65 2.43 -2.64 4.89
N LEU A 66 2.69 -1.36 5.23
CA LEU A 66 2.84 -0.89 6.61
C LEU A 66 1.51 -0.57 7.29
N TRP A 67 0.39 -0.63 6.56
CA TRP A 67 -0.89 -0.16 7.06
C TRP A 67 -1.31 -0.74 8.42
N PRO A 68 -1.23 -2.06 8.69
CA PRO A 68 -1.59 -2.61 10.01
C PRO A 68 -0.75 -2.05 11.16
N ILE A 69 0.45 -1.56 10.87
CA ILE A 69 1.40 -1.03 11.87
C ILE A 69 1.24 0.49 12.00
N SER A 70 1.25 1.20 10.86
CA SER A 70 1.24 2.67 10.84
C SER A 70 -0.06 3.28 11.32
N LEU A 71 -1.20 2.60 11.11
CA LEU A 71 -2.52 3.08 11.52
C LEU A 71 -2.63 3.31 13.03
N PHE A 72 -1.89 2.54 13.82
CA PHE A 72 -1.87 2.63 15.29
C PHE A 72 -0.56 3.23 15.82
N ASP A 73 0.11 4.04 15.02
CA ASP A 73 1.39 4.67 15.36
C ASP A 73 2.47 3.68 15.84
N GLY A 74 2.42 2.45 15.33
CA GLY A 74 3.32 1.39 15.76
C GLY A 74 4.77 1.57 15.27
N ILE A 75 5.02 2.46 14.31
CA ILE A 75 6.37 2.75 13.80
C ILE A 75 7.08 3.74 14.74
N ASN A 76 6.45 4.91 14.99
CA ASN A 76 7.06 5.97 15.79
C ASN A 76 6.94 5.73 17.32
N ASN A 77 5.90 5.00 17.73
CA ASN A 77 5.61 4.70 19.12
C ASN A 77 5.34 3.20 19.32
N PRO A 78 6.34 2.34 19.08
CA PRO A 78 6.19 0.90 19.19
C PRO A 78 5.79 0.50 20.62
N GLY A 79 4.84 -0.43 20.72
CA GLY A 79 4.36 -0.94 22.02
C GLY A 79 3.34 -0.04 22.71
N ASN A 80 2.80 0.99 22.05
CA ASN A 80 1.69 1.79 22.60
C ASN A 80 0.43 0.94 22.81
N GLU A 81 -0.53 1.43 23.58
CA GLU A 81 -1.74 0.70 23.95
C GLU A 81 -2.56 0.28 22.74
N ALA A 82 -2.72 1.15 21.73
CA ALA A 82 -3.51 0.87 20.56
C ALA A 82 -2.90 -0.25 19.71
N ILE A 83 -1.58 -0.19 19.41
CA ILE A 83 -0.92 -1.25 18.65
C ILE A 83 -0.94 -2.59 19.40
N ASN A 84 -0.76 -2.58 20.70
CA ASN A 84 -0.82 -3.81 21.51
C ASN A 84 -2.22 -4.43 21.54
N TYR A 85 -3.27 -3.62 21.44
CA TYR A 85 -4.66 -4.09 21.42
C TYR A 85 -5.10 -4.58 20.04
N TYR A 86 -4.80 -3.83 18.96
CA TYR A 86 -5.32 -4.08 17.62
C TYR A 86 -4.40 -4.93 16.74
N TYR A 87 -3.13 -5.07 17.07
CA TYR A 87 -2.19 -5.88 16.28
C TYR A 87 -1.83 -7.19 16.99
N PRO A 88 -1.96 -8.37 16.35
CA PRO A 88 -2.51 -8.61 15.01
C PRO A 88 -4.01 -8.29 14.91
N THR A 89 -4.45 -7.80 13.76
CA THR A 89 -5.87 -7.62 13.48
C THR A 89 -6.58 -8.97 13.37
N SER A 90 -7.90 -9.00 13.55
CA SER A 90 -8.65 -10.26 13.49
C SER A 90 -8.77 -10.76 12.06
N ASP A 91 -9.27 -9.92 11.18
CA ASP A 91 -9.60 -10.31 9.81
C ASP A 91 -9.11 -9.26 8.81
N LEU A 92 -8.49 -9.73 7.73
CA LEU A 92 -8.23 -8.95 6.53
C LEU A 92 -9.23 -9.39 5.45
N VAL A 93 -10.03 -8.46 4.94
CA VAL A 93 -10.94 -8.70 3.83
C VAL A 93 -10.34 -8.07 2.57
N THR A 94 -10.10 -8.88 1.54
CA THR A 94 -9.47 -8.42 0.31
C THR A 94 -9.85 -9.31 -0.88
N ALA A 95 -9.43 -8.93 -2.09
CA ALA A 95 -9.63 -9.74 -3.29
C ALA A 95 -8.38 -10.59 -3.60
N PRO A 96 -8.53 -11.77 -4.23
CA PRO A 96 -7.40 -12.64 -4.56
C PRO A 96 -6.40 -12.01 -5.53
N ASP A 97 -6.79 -11.01 -6.31
CA ASP A 97 -5.92 -10.29 -7.24
C ASP A 97 -4.69 -9.68 -6.60
N ILE A 98 -4.80 -9.29 -5.33
CA ILE A 98 -3.75 -8.57 -4.62
C ILE A 98 -3.09 -9.39 -3.49
N ILE A 99 -3.20 -10.72 -3.56
CA ILE A 99 -2.50 -11.60 -2.60
C ILE A 99 -1.01 -11.28 -2.56
N PHE A 100 -0.33 -11.26 -3.73
CA PHE A 100 1.10 -11.00 -3.79
C PHE A 100 1.47 -9.53 -3.66
N PHE A 101 0.57 -8.64 -4.12
CA PHE A 101 0.84 -7.20 -4.09
C PHE A 101 0.65 -6.60 -2.70
N TRP A 102 -0.28 -7.13 -1.91
CA TRP A 102 -0.62 -6.56 -0.62
C TRP A 102 -0.51 -7.54 0.55
N VAL A 103 -1.21 -8.68 0.49
CA VAL A 103 -1.29 -9.63 1.61
C VAL A 103 0.10 -10.16 1.98
N ALA A 104 0.83 -10.71 0.99
CA ALA A 104 2.16 -11.26 1.19
C ALA A 104 3.15 -10.18 1.69
N ARG A 105 3.06 -8.97 1.14
CA ARG A 105 3.92 -7.87 1.56
C ARG A 105 3.62 -7.38 2.98
N MET A 106 2.35 -7.31 3.39
CA MET A 106 2.01 -7.04 4.79
C MET A 106 2.55 -8.11 5.74
N ILE A 107 2.53 -9.38 5.34
CA ILE A 107 3.12 -10.47 6.12
C ILE A 107 4.63 -10.26 6.28
N MET A 108 5.34 -9.93 5.18
CA MET A 108 6.77 -9.64 5.24
C MET A 108 7.10 -8.48 6.17
N ALA A 109 6.36 -7.36 6.05
CA ALA A 109 6.54 -6.21 6.94
C ALA A 109 6.20 -6.53 8.40
N GLY A 110 5.15 -7.32 8.63
CA GLY A 110 4.75 -7.76 9.96
C GLY A 110 5.82 -8.61 10.64
N GLU A 111 6.41 -9.57 9.93
CA GLU A 111 7.52 -10.38 10.46
C GLU A 111 8.77 -9.53 10.71
N GLU A 112 9.14 -8.65 9.79
CA GLU A 112 10.36 -7.83 9.89
C GLU A 112 10.26 -6.82 11.05
N TYR A 113 9.15 -6.08 11.15
CA TYR A 113 9.04 -4.95 12.09
C TYR A 113 8.37 -5.30 13.42
N MET A 114 7.48 -6.29 13.43
CA MET A 114 6.69 -6.66 14.61
C MET A 114 6.99 -8.07 15.15
N GLY A 115 7.70 -8.91 14.38
CA GLY A 115 7.93 -10.31 14.71
C GLY A 115 6.65 -11.14 14.80
N LYS A 116 5.59 -10.71 14.12
CA LYS A 116 4.26 -11.36 14.16
C LYS A 116 3.50 -11.11 12.86
N PHE A 117 2.69 -12.08 12.45
CA PHE A 117 1.75 -11.88 11.35
C PHE A 117 0.77 -10.75 11.65
N PRO A 118 0.44 -9.90 10.64
CA PRO A 118 -0.38 -8.70 10.85
C PRO A 118 -1.87 -8.98 11.04
N PHE A 119 -2.35 -10.18 10.74
CA PHE A 119 -3.76 -10.59 10.84
C PHE A 119 -3.87 -12.09 11.11
N LYS A 120 -4.98 -12.50 11.72
CA LYS A 120 -5.26 -13.91 12.02
C LYS A 120 -5.89 -14.65 10.84
N ASN A 121 -6.79 -14.00 10.14
CA ASN A 121 -7.55 -14.55 9.03
C ASN A 121 -7.48 -13.64 7.81
N VAL A 122 -7.55 -14.23 6.62
CA VAL A 122 -7.72 -13.51 5.35
C VAL A 122 -8.97 -14.04 4.68
N TYR A 123 -9.95 -13.16 4.46
CA TYR A 123 -11.15 -13.46 3.73
C TYR A 123 -11.06 -12.90 2.32
N PHE A 124 -11.12 -13.77 1.32
CA PHE A 124 -11.10 -13.39 -0.07
C PHE A 124 -12.51 -13.20 -0.61
N THR A 125 -12.80 -11.99 -1.10
CA THR A 125 -14.04 -11.67 -1.79
C THR A 125 -13.97 -12.07 -3.26
N GLY A 126 -15.14 -12.24 -3.90
CA GLY A 126 -15.21 -12.31 -5.35
C GLY A 126 -14.95 -10.96 -6.03
N ILE A 127 -14.64 -11.00 -7.32
CA ILE A 127 -14.49 -9.83 -8.17
C ILE A 127 -15.71 -9.72 -9.07
N VAL A 128 -16.23 -8.52 -9.24
CA VAL A 128 -17.35 -8.29 -10.14
C VAL A 128 -16.86 -8.29 -11.58
N ARG A 129 -17.45 -9.15 -12.40
CA ARG A 129 -17.16 -9.29 -13.83
C ARG A 129 -18.42 -9.05 -14.65
N ASP A 130 -18.25 -8.66 -15.89
CA ASP A 130 -19.37 -8.56 -16.83
C ASP A 130 -19.86 -9.96 -17.27
N LYS A 131 -20.96 -10.00 -18.02
CA LYS A 131 -21.56 -11.25 -18.54
C LYS A 131 -20.64 -12.08 -19.42
N LEU A 132 -19.57 -11.50 -19.92
CA LEU A 132 -18.52 -12.18 -20.69
C LEU A 132 -17.34 -12.64 -19.82
N GLY A 133 -17.42 -12.48 -18.50
CA GLY A 133 -16.37 -12.84 -17.56
C GLY A 133 -15.20 -11.87 -17.53
N ARG A 134 -15.29 -10.69 -18.16
CA ARG A 134 -14.21 -9.70 -18.18
C ARG A 134 -14.27 -8.84 -16.93
N LYS A 135 -13.12 -8.50 -16.39
CA LYS A 135 -13.00 -7.56 -15.27
C LYS A 135 -13.62 -6.22 -15.66
N MET A 136 -14.44 -5.66 -14.78
CA MET A 136 -15.04 -4.35 -15.01
C MET A 136 -13.97 -3.25 -14.99
N SER A 137 -14.03 -2.35 -15.98
CA SER A 137 -13.18 -1.17 -16.02
C SER A 137 -13.90 0.01 -16.67
N LYS A 138 -13.52 1.22 -16.24
CA LYS A 138 -14.06 2.46 -16.82
C LYS A 138 -13.75 2.58 -18.32
N SER A 139 -12.56 2.12 -18.75
CA SER A 139 -12.13 2.17 -20.15
C SER A 139 -12.92 1.24 -21.07
N LEU A 140 -13.45 0.14 -20.55
CA LEU A 140 -14.30 -0.79 -21.29
C LEU A 140 -15.78 -0.39 -21.27
N GLY A 141 -16.18 0.55 -20.41
CA GLY A 141 -17.58 0.95 -20.26
C GLY A 141 -18.52 -0.16 -19.82
N ASN A 142 -17.96 -1.23 -19.22
CA ASN A 142 -18.71 -2.41 -18.78
C ASN A 142 -19.04 -2.42 -17.28
N SER A 143 -18.80 -1.30 -16.59
CA SER A 143 -19.14 -1.10 -15.18
C SER A 143 -20.42 -0.29 -15.06
N PRO A 144 -21.51 -0.81 -14.46
CA PRO A 144 -22.71 -0.02 -14.22
C PRO A 144 -22.40 1.11 -13.24
N ASP A 145 -23.10 2.23 -13.38
CA ASP A 145 -23.01 3.31 -12.41
C ASP A 145 -23.71 2.88 -11.12
N PRO A 146 -23.01 2.84 -9.97
CA PRO A 146 -23.62 2.47 -8.70
C PRO A 146 -24.69 3.48 -8.25
N ILE A 147 -24.62 4.73 -8.65
CA ILE A 147 -25.64 5.74 -8.31
C ILE A 147 -26.95 5.44 -9.02
N GLU A 148 -26.91 5.11 -10.33
CA GLU A 148 -28.12 4.71 -11.06
C GLU A 148 -28.77 3.46 -10.47
N LEU A 149 -27.97 2.51 -10.01
CA LEU A 149 -28.47 1.31 -9.33
C LEU A 149 -29.14 1.66 -7.99
N ILE A 150 -28.52 2.56 -7.21
CA ILE A 150 -29.06 3.01 -5.92
C ILE A 150 -30.37 3.78 -6.12
N GLU A 151 -30.45 4.65 -7.12
CA GLU A 151 -31.68 5.38 -7.45
C GLU A 151 -32.82 4.45 -7.84
N LYS A 152 -32.49 3.37 -8.56
CA LYS A 152 -33.49 2.40 -9.04
C LYS A 152 -33.93 1.39 -7.97
N PHE A 153 -33.03 0.89 -7.16
CA PHE A 153 -33.27 -0.24 -6.26
C PHE A 153 -33.13 0.12 -4.77
N GLY A 154 -32.73 1.34 -4.45
CA GLY A 154 -32.36 1.76 -3.10
C GLY A 154 -30.98 1.25 -2.68
N ALA A 155 -30.32 1.96 -1.79
CA ALA A 155 -28.97 1.60 -1.31
C ALA A 155 -28.95 0.23 -0.64
N ASP A 156 -29.94 -0.08 0.20
CA ASP A 156 -30.01 -1.36 0.90
C ASP A 156 -30.31 -2.53 -0.06
N GLY A 157 -31.13 -2.28 -1.11
CA GLY A 157 -31.39 -3.27 -2.15
C GLY A 157 -30.13 -3.64 -2.92
N VAL A 158 -29.33 -2.65 -3.31
CA VAL A 158 -28.03 -2.87 -3.99
C VAL A 158 -27.05 -3.60 -3.09
N ARG A 159 -26.89 -3.17 -1.83
CA ARG A 159 -26.00 -3.81 -0.85
C ARG A 159 -26.39 -5.26 -0.59
N MET A 160 -27.68 -5.52 -0.36
CA MET A 160 -28.18 -6.88 -0.12
C MET A 160 -28.01 -7.75 -1.37
N GLY A 161 -28.30 -7.23 -2.56
CA GLY A 161 -28.09 -7.94 -3.82
C GLY A 161 -26.63 -8.36 -4.02
N MET A 162 -25.69 -7.45 -3.74
CA MET A 162 -24.24 -7.75 -3.79
C MET A 162 -23.86 -8.83 -2.78
N MET A 163 -24.33 -8.74 -1.54
CA MET A 163 -24.03 -9.72 -0.49
C MET A 163 -24.57 -11.12 -0.83
N LEU A 164 -25.78 -11.20 -1.35
CA LEU A 164 -26.38 -12.49 -1.73
C LEU A 164 -25.71 -13.12 -2.96
N SER A 165 -25.12 -12.30 -3.83
CA SER A 165 -24.46 -12.76 -5.07
C SER A 165 -22.97 -13.03 -4.88
N ALA A 166 -22.40 -12.74 -3.71
CA ALA A 166 -20.97 -12.83 -3.43
C ALA A 166 -20.60 -14.08 -2.63
N PRO A 167 -20.48 -15.26 -3.26
CA PRO A 167 -19.91 -16.42 -2.58
C PRO A 167 -18.44 -16.17 -2.28
N ALA A 168 -17.96 -16.64 -1.14
CA ALA A 168 -16.55 -16.52 -0.76
C ALA A 168 -15.65 -17.13 -1.84
N GLY A 169 -14.69 -16.34 -2.32
CA GLY A 169 -13.65 -16.81 -3.23
C GLY A 169 -14.05 -17.00 -4.69
N ASN A 170 -15.30 -16.71 -5.07
CA ASN A 170 -15.75 -16.81 -6.46
C ASN A 170 -16.12 -15.45 -7.03
N ASP A 171 -15.89 -15.27 -8.33
CA ASP A 171 -16.27 -14.06 -9.04
C ASP A 171 -17.79 -13.90 -9.15
N ILE A 172 -18.24 -12.65 -9.17
CA ILE A 172 -19.65 -12.29 -9.32
C ILE A 172 -19.85 -11.87 -10.77
N LEU A 173 -20.72 -12.56 -11.50
CA LEU A 173 -21.15 -12.16 -12.84
C LEU A 173 -22.32 -11.19 -12.72
N PHE A 174 -22.17 -10.02 -13.34
CA PHE A 174 -23.16 -8.95 -13.27
C PHE A 174 -23.76 -8.64 -14.65
#